data_353ce2698042e088da40d015da7ca657
#
_entry.id   353ce2698042e088da40d015da7ca657
#
_cell.length_a   1.000
_cell.length_b   1.000
_cell.length_c   1.000
_cell.angle_alpha   90.00
_cell.angle_beta   90.00
_cell.angle_gamma   90.00
#
_symmetry.space_group_name_H-M   'P 1'
#
loop_
_entity.id
_entity.type
_entity.pdbx_description
1 polymer ?
#
loop_
_entity_poly.entity_id
_entity_poly.type
_entity_poly.pdbx_seq_one_letter_code
_entity_poly.pdbx_strand_id
1 'polypeptide(L)'
;MIGVKDMKYILDGKKMVSKEETHQYLKETFGFPEHYGNNLDALHDCLMERNVMEIEVEHAEEMLAALGKYGEKLLQVLADVKNK
;
A
#
# COMPACT_ATOMS: atom_id res chain seq x y z
N MET A 1 -21.82 16.54 3.58
CA MET A 1 -21.22 16.22 3.59
C MET A 1 -20.60 15.80 3.79
N ILE A 2 -20.42 15.47 3.86
CA ILE A 2 -19.92 15.01 4.12
C ILE A 2 -18.98 14.65 4.11
N GLY A 3 -18.72 14.56 4.27
CA GLY A 3 -17.54 14.56 4.31
C GLY A 3 -16.84 13.39 4.25
N VAL A 4 -16.19 13.20 3.85
CA VAL A 4 -15.62 12.19 3.61
C VAL A 4 -14.47 11.99 4.06
N LYS A 5 -14.15 11.97 4.96
CA LYS A 5 -13.01 11.86 5.41
C LYS A 5 -12.55 10.57 5.63
N ASP A 6 -13.17 9.60 5.73
CA ASP A 6 -12.68 8.34 6.06
C ASP A 6 -12.19 7.67 4.83
N MET A 7 -10.98 7.86 4.48
CA MET A 7 -10.35 7.21 3.36
C MET A 7 -9.83 5.86 3.81
N LYS A 8 -10.67 4.87 3.70
CA LYS A 8 -10.28 3.50 4.05
C LYS A 8 -9.97 2.75 2.77
N TYR A 9 -8.80 2.16 2.71
CA TYR A 9 -8.36 1.38 1.56
C TYR A 9 -8.24 -0.08 1.95
N ILE A 10 -8.81 -0.95 1.13
CA ILE A 10 -8.70 -2.38 1.34
C ILE A 10 -7.85 -2.93 0.21
N LEU A 11 -6.71 -3.49 0.56
CA LEU A 11 -5.79 -4.03 -0.42
C LEU A 11 -5.91 -5.54 -0.47
N ASP A 12 -5.90 -6.09 -1.69
CA ASP A 12 -6.05 -7.52 -1.88
C ASP A 12 -4.68 -8.14 -2.06
N GLY A 13 -4.24 -8.90 -1.07
CA GLY A 13 -2.93 -9.55 -1.10
C GLY A 13 -2.77 -10.51 -2.26
N LYS A 14 -3.87 -11.02 -2.80
CA LYS A 14 -3.79 -11.93 -3.95
C LYS A 14 -3.31 -11.22 -5.21
N LYS A 15 -3.42 -9.90 -5.24
CA LYS A 15 -2.96 -9.10 -6.38
C LYS A 15 -1.55 -8.60 -6.19
N MET A 16 -0.93 -8.91 -5.07
CA MET A 16 0.41 -8.44 -4.75
C MET A 16 1.37 -9.61 -4.69
N VAL A 17 1.58 -10.24 -5.84
CA VAL A 17 2.36 -11.47 -5.92
C VAL A 17 3.74 -11.29 -6.54
N SER A 18 4.07 -10.11 -6.99
CA SER A 18 5.42 -9.77 -7.42
C SER A 18 5.64 -8.31 -7.10
N LYS A 19 6.89 -7.87 -7.05
CA LYS A 19 7.17 -6.46 -6.74
C LYS A 19 6.54 -5.55 -7.79
N GLU A 20 6.64 -5.92 -9.04
CA GLU A 20 6.11 -5.10 -10.11
C GLU A 20 4.59 -4.98 -10.03
N GLU A 21 3.93 -6.12 -9.87
CA GLU A 21 2.47 -6.11 -9.78
C GLU A 21 2.01 -5.38 -8.54
N THR A 22 2.74 -5.55 -7.45
CA THR A 22 2.41 -4.88 -6.20
C THR A 22 2.40 -3.38 -6.37
N HIS A 23 3.49 -2.83 -6.91
CA HIS A 23 3.58 -1.38 -7.03
C HIS A 23 2.63 -0.82 -8.09
N GLN A 24 2.36 -1.59 -9.13
CA GLN A 24 1.36 -1.19 -10.11
C GLN A 24 -0.03 -1.12 -9.48
N TYR A 25 -0.36 -2.13 -8.69
CA TYR A 25 -1.64 -2.20 -8.00
C TYR A 25 -1.79 -1.04 -7.01
N LEU A 26 -0.72 -0.77 -6.24
CA LEU A 26 -0.76 0.32 -5.27
C LEU A 26 -0.85 1.67 -5.96
N LYS A 27 -0.11 1.84 -7.06
CA LYS A 27 -0.15 3.08 -7.81
C LYS A 27 -1.57 3.36 -8.30
N GLU A 28 -2.23 2.35 -8.83
CA GLU A 28 -3.59 2.51 -9.35
C GLU A 28 -4.59 2.73 -8.22
N THR A 29 -4.43 1.99 -7.13
CA THR A 29 -5.36 2.07 -6.02
C THR A 29 -5.33 3.43 -5.34
N PHE A 30 -4.13 3.97 -5.13
CA PHE A 30 -3.98 5.24 -4.44
C PHE A 30 -3.88 6.43 -5.40
N GLY A 31 -3.78 6.18 -6.70
CA GLY A 31 -3.68 7.27 -7.67
C GLY A 31 -2.35 8.00 -7.60
N PHE A 32 -1.25 7.25 -7.44
CA PHE A 32 0.07 7.88 -7.39
C PHE A 32 0.45 8.45 -8.74
N PRO A 33 1.34 9.45 -8.76
CA PRO A 33 1.74 10.08 -10.02
C PRO A 33 2.59 9.15 -10.90
N GLU A 34 2.75 9.54 -12.14
CA GLU A 34 3.49 8.74 -13.10
C GLU A 34 4.93 8.49 -12.68
N HIS A 35 5.52 9.43 -11.97
CA HIS A 35 6.90 9.29 -11.55
C HIS A 35 7.09 8.52 -10.25
N TYR A 36 6.03 7.83 -9.80
CA TYR A 36 6.13 6.99 -8.62
C TYR A 36 7.26 5.97 -8.82
N GLY A 37 8.14 5.87 -7.82
CA GLY A 37 9.38 5.13 -7.95
C GLY A 37 9.31 3.61 -7.84
N ASN A 38 8.13 3.05 -7.59
CA ASN A 38 7.93 1.60 -7.53
C ASN A 38 8.83 0.90 -6.53
N ASN A 39 9.05 1.52 -5.38
CA ASN A 39 9.79 0.89 -4.30
C ASN A 39 9.18 1.31 -2.96
N LEU A 40 9.65 0.69 -1.87
CA LEU A 40 9.03 0.93 -0.58
C LEU A 40 9.28 2.34 -0.05
N ASP A 41 10.43 2.93 -0.37
CA ASP A 41 10.70 4.31 0.05
C ASP A 41 9.73 5.27 -0.64
N ALA A 42 9.53 5.08 -1.94
CA ALA A 42 8.58 5.90 -2.68
C ALA A 42 7.17 5.71 -2.16
N LEU A 43 6.82 4.47 -1.83
CA LEU A 43 5.50 4.17 -1.28
C LEU A 43 5.30 4.91 0.05
N HIS A 44 6.28 4.82 0.92
CA HIS A 44 6.21 5.47 2.22
C HIS A 44 6.02 6.98 2.04
N ASP A 45 6.83 7.59 1.19
CA ASP A 45 6.74 9.04 0.97
C ASP A 45 5.39 9.45 0.40
N CYS A 46 4.91 8.70 -0.59
CA CYS A 46 3.62 9.03 -1.21
C CYS A 46 2.48 8.91 -0.22
N LEU A 47 2.51 7.87 0.61
CA LEU A 47 1.43 7.67 1.57
C LEU A 47 1.49 8.68 2.70
N MET A 48 2.71 9.09 3.10
CA MET A 48 2.83 10.08 4.16
C MET A 48 2.29 11.44 3.74
N GLU A 49 2.31 11.73 2.45
CA GLU A 49 1.77 12.98 1.94
C GLU A 49 0.26 12.97 1.84
N ARG A 50 -0.34 11.80 1.96
CA ARG A 50 -1.79 11.69 1.83
C ARG A 50 -2.44 11.58 3.18
N ASN A 51 -3.72 11.91 3.23
CA ASN A 51 -4.48 11.75 4.45
C ASN A 51 -5.14 10.39 4.44
N VAL A 52 -4.32 9.35 4.42
CA VAL A 52 -4.84 7.99 4.47
C VAL A 52 -5.24 7.69 5.90
N MET A 53 -6.50 7.38 6.10
CA MET A 53 -7.03 7.13 7.44
C MET A 53 -6.82 5.70 7.86
N GLU A 54 -7.03 4.78 6.94
CA GLU A 54 -6.98 3.38 7.32
C GLU A 54 -6.64 2.52 6.12
N ILE A 55 -5.77 1.55 6.32
CA ILE A 55 -5.42 0.59 5.28
C ILE A 55 -5.57 -0.80 5.86
N GLU A 56 -6.28 -1.65 5.15
CA GLU A 56 -6.48 -3.02 5.57
C GLU A 56 -6.01 -3.93 4.45
N VAL A 57 -5.26 -4.98 4.79
CA VAL A 57 -4.77 -5.91 3.78
C VAL A 57 -5.48 -7.25 3.96
N GLU A 58 -6.26 -7.62 2.96
CA GLU A 58 -6.92 -8.93 2.95
C GLU A 58 -5.99 -9.92 2.28
N HIS A 59 -6.05 -11.15 2.69
CA HIS A 59 -5.23 -12.22 2.12
C HIS A 59 -3.76 -11.90 2.22
N ALA A 60 -3.36 -11.35 3.38
CA ALA A 60 -1.96 -10.97 3.59
C ALA A 60 -1.02 -12.15 3.47
N GLU A 61 -1.46 -13.35 3.87
CA GLU A 61 -0.59 -14.50 3.78
C GLU A 61 -0.27 -14.88 2.33
N GLU A 62 -1.17 -14.60 1.39
CA GLU A 62 -0.89 -14.83 -0.02
C GLU A 62 0.25 -13.92 -0.48
N MET A 63 0.18 -12.67 -0.09
CA MET A 63 1.21 -11.70 -0.41
C MET A 63 2.54 -12.07 0.24
N LEU A 64 2.49 -12.47 1.51
CA LEU A 64 3.71 -12.83 2.23
C LEU A 64 4.36 -14.08 1.63
N ALA A 65 3.53 -15.04 1.20
CA ALA A 65 4.05 -16.24 0.57
C ALA A 65 4.76 -15.89 -0.74
N ALA A 66 4.21 -14.93 -1.49
CA ALA A 66 4.76 -14.56 -2.78
C ALA A 66 5.96 -13.64 -2.66
N LEU A 67 5.91 -12.66 -1.75
CA LEU A 67 6.94 -11.63 -1.66
C LEU A 67 8.00 -11.89 -0.60
N GLY A 68 7.72 -12.79 0.36
CA GLY A 68 8.68 -13.10 1.41
C GLY A 68 9.01 -11.88 2.25
N LYS A 69 10.30 -11.62 2.47
CA LYS A 69 10.71 -10.50 3.30
C LYS A 69 10.27 -9.16 2.76
N TYR A 70 10.16 -9.05 1.45
CA TYR A 70 9.69 -7.81 0.86
C TYR A 70 8.25 -7.54 1.32
N GLY A 71 7.44 -8.59 1.40
CA GLY A 71 6.08 -8.46 1.90
C GLY A 71 6.03 -8.02 3.35
N GLU A 72 6.96 -8.53 4.17
CA GLU A 72 7.04 -8.10 5.57
C GLU A 72 7.37 -6.62 5.67
N LYS A 73 8.31 -6.16 4.84
CA LYS A 73 8.68 -4.76 4.83
C LYS A 73 7.55 -3.89 4.32
N LEU A 74 6.81 -4.39 3.35
CA LEU A 74 5.65 -3.69 2.84
C LEU A 74 4.61 -3.47 3.95
N LEU A 75 4.32 -4.52 4.72
CA LEU A 75 3.37 -4.38 5.82
C LEU A 75 3.88 -3.40 6.86
N GLN A 76 5.19 -3.36 7.09
CA GLN A 76 5.76 -2.42 8.05
C GLN A 76 5.57 -0.98 7.57
N VAL A 77 5.77 -0.73 6.27
CA VAL A 77 5.56 0.61 5.72
C VAL A 77 4.11 1.02 5.90
N LEU A 78 3.18 0.12 5.62
CA LEU A 78 1.77 0.44 5.76
C LEU A 78 1.41 0.72 7.21
N ALA A 79 2.00 -0.02 8.15
CA ALA A 79 1.77 0.20 9.56
C ALA A 79 2.33 1.55 10.02
N ASP A 80 3.52 1.91 9.52
CA ASP A 80 4.13 3.19 9.85
C ASP A 80 3.26 4.36 9.41
N VAL A 81 2.68 4.24 8.23
CA VAL A 81 1.81 5.29 7.71
C VAL A 81 0.56 5.44 8.57
N LYS A 82 0.00 4.34 9.02
CA LYS A 82 -1.20 4.38 9.86
C LYS A 82 -0.93 5.05 11.21
N ASN A 83 0.30 4.98 11.66
CA ASN A 83 0.65 5.50 12.98
C ASN A 83 1.29 6.88 12.95
N LYS A 84 1.18 7.58 11.85
CA LYS A 84 1.79 8.92 11.75
C LYS A 84 1.03 9.96 12.55
#